data_1cf66cad96177a4298a0f5b5077e40af
#
_entry.id   1cf66cad96177a4298a0f5b5077e40af
#
_cell.length_a   1.000
_cell.length_b   1.000
_cell.length_c   1.000
_cell.angle_alpha   90.00
_cell.angle_beta   90.00
_cell.angle_gamma   90.00
#
_symmetry.space_group_name_H-M   'P 1'
#
loop_
_entity.id
_entity.type
_entity.pdbx_description
1 polymer ?
#
loop_
_entity_poly.entity_id
_entity_poly.type
_entity_poly.pdbx_seq_one_letter_code
_entity_poly.pdbx_strand_id
1 'polypeptide(L)'
;MTDSGVDMIVLLRATGATRRFGAFTAVDDVSMQVGPGEVVGLLGANGAGKTTLLRMLLGLLPATAGYVEMLGGPPDRERRRRLGYVPQSLGLYGDLTVTENLEFTAQAYRARPPELPAPLRPFADVLVRDLSLGLQRQLAFLAALAHGPDVLVLDEPTSGVDSLARAALWDTIRAQADLGAGVLVTTHNMQEAAQCDRLLLMSRARLVAQGSEADIIGPTTAVAVRTDDWAAAFAVLNAAGEPVMLAGRDVRVADADPVRLRSILHASGLVADVMAVPATIEERMMVLARGA
;
A
#
# COMPACT_ATOMS: atom_id res chain seq x y z
N MET A 1 -14.63 -36.80 11.52
CA MET A 1 -14.84 -35.90 10.38
C MET A 1 -13.58 -35.09 10.26
N THR A 2 -12.68 -35.51 9.39
CA THR A 2 -11.37 -34.91 9.14
C THR A 2 -11.60 -33.66 8.30
N ASP A 3 -11.34 -32.51 8.92
CA ASP A 3 -11.23 -31.23 8.23
C ASP A 3 -10.05 -31.32 7.26
N SER A 4 -10.36 -31.45 5.98
CA SER A 4 -9.37 -31.45 4.90
C SER A 4 -8.94 -29.98 4.70
N GLY A 5 -8.09 -29.49 5.61
CA GLY A 5 -7.38 -28.26 5.41
C GLY A 5 -6.54 -28.42 4.14
N VAL A 6 -7.00 -27.89 3.02
CA VAL A 6 -6.15 -27.63 1.86
C VAL A 6 -5.04 -26.71 2.38
N ASP A 7 -3.83 -27.26 2.51
CA ASP A 7 -2.64 -26.47 2.85
C ASP A 7 -2.51 -25.38 1.77
N MET A 8 -3.07 -24.20 2.03
CA MET A 8 -2.95 -23.07 1.11
C MET A 8 -1.46 -22.75 0.98
N ILE A 9 -0.95 -22.87 -0.24
CA ILE A 9 0.42 -22.47 -0.55
C ILE A 9 0.55 -20.99 -0.13
N VAL A 10 1.47 -20.72 0.78
CA VAL A 10 1.75 -19.35 1.25
C VAL A 10 3.12 -18.94 0.71
N LEU A 11 3.15 -17.81 0.00
CA LEU A 11 4.36 -17.29 -0.61
C LEU A 11 5.10 -16.30 0.31
N LEU A 12 4.36 -15.49 1.07
CA LEU A 12 4.89 -14.65 2.15
C LEU A 12 4.08 -14.86 3.41
N ARG A 13 4.73 -14.93 4.56
CA ARG A 13 4.09 -15.04 5.87
C ARG A 13 4.87 -14.24 6.92
N ALA A 14 4.14 -13.56 7.78
CA ALA A 14 4.62 -13.09 9.07
C ALA A 14 3.74 -13.72 10.16
N THR A 15 4.33 -14.15 11.27
CA THR A 15 3.63 -14.72 12.41
C THR A 15 4.16 -14.08 13.68
N GLY A 16 3.33 -13.28 14.35
CA GLY A 16 3.69 -12.54 15.57
C GLY A 16 4.91 -11.63 15.36
N ALA A 17 5.15 -11.19 14.12
CA ALA A 17 6.37 -10.49 13.75
C ALA A 17 6.46 -9.15 14.48
N THR A 18 7.54 -8.98 15.25
CA THR A 18 7.81 -7.77 16.03
C THR A 18 9.20 -7.23 15.73
N ARG A 19 9.31 -5.90 15.57
CA ARG A 19 10.59 -5.23 15.43
C ARG A 19 10.69 -4.03 16.36
N ARG A 20 11.72 -4.06 17.22
CA ARG A 20 12.06 -2.98 18.15
C ARG A 20 13.41 -2.37 17.82
N PHE A 21 13.53 -1.06 18.01
CA PHE A 21 14.76 -0.29 17.93
C PHE A 21 14.94 0.43 19.28
N GLY A 22 15.68 -0.19 20.20
CA GLY A 22 15.69 0.26 21.59
C GLY A 22 14.29 0.26 22.21
N ALA A 23 13.84 1.40 22.70
CA ALA A 23 12.50 1.56 23.28
C ALA A 23 11.38 1.73 22.22
N PHE A 24 11.74 2.03 20.97
CA PHE A 24 10.75 2.24 19.89
C PHE A 24 10.35 0.92 19.24
N THR A 25 9.05 0.64 19.19
CA THR A 25 8.49 -0.51 18.49
C THR A 25 7.94 -0.07 17.13
N ALA A 26 8.57 -0.52 16.05
CA ALA A 26 8.20 -0.17 14.69
C ALA A 26 7.20 -1.16 14.06
N VAL A 27 7.20 -2.42 14.52
CA VAL A 27 6.22 -3.46 14.17
C VAL A 27 5.95 -4.25 15.44
N ASP A 28 4.68 -4.47 15.79
CA ASP A 28 4.26 -5.09 17.03
C ASP A 28 3.22 -6.19 16.76
N ASP A 29 3.62 -7.45 16.94
CA ASP A 29 2.79 -8.64 16.86
C ASP A 29 1.95 -8.74 15.56
N VAL A 30 2.60 -8.53 14.41
CA VAL A 30 1.92 -8.56 13.11
C VAL A 30 1.93 -9.98 12.55
N SER A 31 0.72 -10.47 12.21
CA SER A 31 0.51 -11.73 11.50
C SER A 31 -0.22 -11.49 10.19
N MET A 32 0.38 -11.93 9.07
CA MET A 32 -0.19 -11.78 7.72
C MET A 32 0.36 -12.85 6.79
N GLN A 33 -0.30 -13.03 5.66
CA GLN A 33 0.17 -13.93 4.61
C GLN A 33 -0.19 -13.40 3.22
N VAL A 34 0.50 -13.90 2.18
CA VAL A 34 0.19 -13.68 0.76
C VAL A 34 0.24 -15.02 0.07
N GLY A 35 -0.82 -15.38 -0.64
CA GLY A 35 -0.94 -16.58 -1.44
C GLY A 35 -0.51 -16.36 -2.90
N PRO A 36 -0.42 -17.45 -3.71
CA PRO A 36 -0.21 -17.37 -5.15
C PRO A 36 -1.44 -16.74 -5.83
N GLY A 37 -1.19 -15.90 -6.82
CA GLY A 37 -2.25 -15.21 -7.58
C GLY A 37 -3.01 -14.15 -6.80
N GLU A 38 -2.57 -13.82 -5.58
CA GLU A 38 -3.22 -12.85 -4.70
C GLU A 38 -2.50 -11.51 -4.71
N VAL A 39 -3.23 -10.42 -4.85
CA VAL A 39 -2.74 -9.05 -4.65
C VAL A 39 -3.21 -8.55 -3.29
N VAL A 40 -2.28 -8.40 -2.36
CA VAL A 40 -2.54 -7.92 -1.00
C VAL A 40 -2.08 -6.48 -0.87
N GLY A 41 -3.00 -5.58 -0.50
CA GLY A 41 -2.72 -4.18 -0.21
C GLY A 41 -2.38 -3.94 1.26
N LEU A 42 -1.21 -3.39 1.56
CA LEU A 42 -0.81 -2.98 2.90
C LEU A 42 -1.01 -1.48 3.08
N LEU A 43 -2.08 -1.11 3.75
CA LEU A 43 -2.51 0.26 4.00
C LEU A 43 -2.02 0.78 5.35
N GLY A 44 -1.96 2.09 5.49
CA GLY A 44 -1.65 2.77 6.74
C GLY A 44 -0.98 4.12 6.54
N ALA A 45 -1.07 4.99 7.53
CA ALA A 45 -0.42 6.29 7.51
C ALA A 45 1.12 6.17 7.46
N ASN A 46 1.80 7.28 7.15
CA ASN A 46 3.25 7.35 7.27
C ASN A 46 3.67 7.09 8.72
N GLY A 47 4.70 6.26 8.89
CA GLY A 47 5.15 5.84 10.23
C GLY A 47 4.35 4.67 10.84
N ALA A 48 3.32 4.12 10.17
CA ALA A 48 2.56 2.98 10.67
C ALA A 48 3.36 1.66 10.78
N GLY A 49 4.57 1.60 10.22
CA GLY A 49 5.43 0.40 10.26
C GLY A 49 5.50 -0.39 8.96
N LYS A 50 4.80 0.03 7.89
CA LYS A 50 4.72 -0.69 6.60
C LYS A 50 6.08 -1.05 6.01
N THR A 51 6.94 -0.06 5.77
CA THR A 51 8.28 -0.29 5.20
C THR A 51 9.16 -1.15 6.12
N THR A 52 8.98 -1.06 7.44
CA THR A 52 9.68 -1.92 8.39
C THR A 52 9.24 -3.37 8.25
N LEU A 53 7.92 -3.62 8.17
CA LEU A 53 7.37 -4.96 7.94
C LEU A 53 7.85 -5.52 6.60
N LEU A 54 7.82 -4.73 5.52
CA LEU A 54 8.35 -5.12 4.22
C LEU A 54 9.82 -5.54 4.33
N ARG A 55 10.68 -4.74 4.96
CA ARG A 55 12.10 -5.08 5.14
C ARG A 55 12.30 -6.36 5.94
N MET A 56 11.42 -6.66 6.90
CA MET A 56 11.45 -7.93 7.63
C MET A 56 11.08 -9.09 6.70
N LEU A 57 9.99 -9.00 5.94
CA LEU A 57 9.55 -10.02 4.98
C LEU A 57 10.61 -10.29 3.91
N LEU A 58 11.35 -9.27 3.48
CA LEU A 58 12.45 -9.36 2.53
C LEU A 58 13.74 -9.95 3.13
N GLY A 59 13.80 -10.16 4.46
CA GLY A 59 15.00 -10.59 5.16
C GLY A 59 16.11 -9.53 5.20
N LEU A 60 15.78 -8.26 4.99
CA LEU A 60 16.69 -7.12 5.10
C LEU A 60 16.79 -6.61 6.54
N LEU A 61 15.84 -7.00 7.37
CA LEU A 61 15.75 -6.61 8.78
C LEU A 61 15.27 -7.81 9.60
N PRO A 62 16.03 -8.31 10.58
CA PRO A 62 15.59 -9.44 11.40
C PRO A 62 14.44 -9.04 12.32
N ALA A 63 13.52 -9.96 12.59
CA ALA A 63 12.51 -9.82 13.64
C ALA A 63 13.17 -9.83 15.03
N THR A 64 12.62 -9.06 15.97
CA THR A 64 13.00 -9.11 17.40
C THR A 64 12.24 -10.22 18.13
N ALA A 65 10.99 -10.50 17.68
CA ALA A 65 10.16 -11.62 18.11
C ALA A 65 9.25 -12.06 16.95
N GLY A 66 8.68 -13.27 17.06
CA GLY A 66 7.96 -13.88 15.96
C GLY A 66 8.90 -14.27 14.82
N TYR A 67 8.34 -14.56 13.65
CA TYR A 67 9.14 -14.95 12.48
C TYR A 67 8.47 -14.52 11.18
N VAL A 68 9.27 -14.50 10.11
CA VAL A 68 8.83 -14.25 8.74
C VAL A 68 9.30 -15.36 7.83
N GLU A 69 8.49 -15.69 6.84
CA GLU A 69 8.76 -16.72 5.84
C GLU A 69 8.52 -16.19 4.42
N MET A 70 9.34 -16.67 3.51
CA MET A 70 9.21 -16.47 2.07
C MET A 70 9.34 -17.83 1.40
N LEU A 71 8.37 -18.23 0.56
CA LEU A 71 8.42 -19.48 -0.18
C LEU A 71 8.70 -20.71 0.73
N GLY A 72 7.99 -20.77 1.87
CA GLY A 72 8.08 -21.89 2.81
C GLY A 72 9.32 -21.94 3.70
N GLY A 73 10.05 -20.86 3.85
CA GLY A 73 11.18 -20.80 4.77
C GLY A 73 11.70 -19.38 5.03
N PRO A 74 12.79 -19.22 5.81
CA PRO A 74 13.34 -17.89 6.09
C PRO A 74 13.77 -17.20 4.79
N PRO A 75 13.65 -15.85 4.70
CA PRO A 75 13.99 -15.09 3.49
C PRO A 75 15.50 -15.02 3.27
N ASP A 76 16.09 -16.14 2.85
CA ASP A 76 17.52 -16.28 2.53
C ASP A 76 17.86 -15.80 1.10
N ARG A 77 19.14 -15.95 0.73
CA ARG A 77 19.64 -15.53 -0.59
C ARG A 77 18.98 -16.31 -1.74
N GLU A 78 18.69 -17.59 -1.55
CA GLU A 78 18.12 -18.45 -2.60
C GLU A 78 16.68 -18.07 -2.87
N ARG A 79 15.88 -17.91 -1.81
CA ARG A 79 14.48 -17.49 -1.94
C ARG A 79 14.34 -16.08 -2.50
N ARG A 80 15.23 -15.15 -2.12
CA ARG A 80 15.25 -13.80 -2.72
C ARG A 80 15.57 -13.77 -4.22
N ARG A 81 16.09 -14.84 -4.82
CA ARG A 81 16.20 -14.95 -6.29
C ARG A 81 14.85 -15.12 -6.99
N ARG A 82 13.82 -15.49 -6.25
CA ARG A 82 12.44 -15.64 -6.73
C ARG A 82 11.55 -14.47 -6.31
N LEU A 83 12.16 -13.37 -5.88
CA LEU A 83 11.51 -12.15 -5.42
C LEU A 83 11.78 -11.01 -6.40
N GLY A 84 10.72 -10.35 -6.88
CA GLY A 84 10.77 -9.02 -7.47
C GLY A 84 10.51 -7.97 -6.39
N TYR A 85 11.35 -6.97 -6.30
CA TYR A 85 11.18 -5.90 -5.32
C TYR A 85 11.36 -4.53 -5.97
N VAL A 86 10.35 -3.68 -5.84
CA VAL A 86 10.43 -2.26 -6.22
C VAL A 86 10.35 -1.43 -4.94
N PRO A 87 11.48 -0.90 -4.45
CA PRO A 87 11.49 0.01 -3.30
C PRO A 87 10.90 1.38 -3.66
N GLN A 88 10.53 2.17 -2.66
CA GLN A 88 10.05 3.55 -2.85
C GLN A 88 11.04 4.42 -3.66
N SER A 89 12.35 4.18 -3.49
CA SER A 89 13.45 4.83 -4.25
C SER A 89 13.69 4.25 -5.64
N LEU A 90 12.85 3.32 -6.12
CA LEU A 90 12.89 2.60 -7.40
C LEU A 90 14.00 1.55 -7.52
N GLY A 91 15.11 1.67 -6.82
CA GLY A 91 16.23 0.71 -6.88
C GLY A 91 17.01 0.72 -8.20
N LEU A 92 16.93 1.80 -8.97
CA LEU A 92 17.63 1.99 -10.23
C LEU A 92 18.93 2.77 -10.03
N TYR A 93 19.89 2.55 -10.92
CA TYR A 93 21.13 3.28 -10.98
C TYR A 93 20.99 4.47 -11.94
N GLY A 94 20.94 5.69 -11.40
CA GLY A 94 20.71 6.91 -12.17
C GLY A 94 21.80 7.21 -13.21
N ASP A 95 23.04 6.75 -12.98
CA ASP A 95 24.20 6.95 -13.84
C ASP A 95 24.36 5.85 -14.92
N LEU A 96 23.47 4.87 -14.95
CA LEU A 96 23.36 3.88 -16.02
C LEU A 96 22.21 4.24 -16.95
N THR A 97 22.33 3.83 -18.21
CA THR A 97 21.25 3.92 -19.19
C THR A 97 20.11 2.93 -18.87
N VAL A 98 19.00 3.05 -19.56
CA VAL A 98 17.88 2.10 -19.48
C VAL A 98 18.36 0.68 -19.77
N THR A 99 19.09 0.49 -20.87
CA THR A 99 19.64 -0.82 -21.27
C THR A 99 20.60 -1.37 -20.22
N GLU A 100 21.56 -0.57 -19.76
CA GLU A 100 22.55 -1.00 -18.77
C GLU A 100 21.92 -1.38 -17.41
N ASN A 101 20.87 -0.67 -16.98
CA ASN A 101 20.12 -1.06 -15.75
C ASN A 101 19.49 -2.45 -15.89
N LEU A 102 18.87 -2.74 -17.04
CA LEU A 102 18.25 -4.05 -17.28
C LEU A 102 19.29 -5.15 -17.40
N GLU A 103 20.38 -4.91 -18.09
CA GLU A 103 21.50 -5.85 -18.22
C GLU A 103 22.11 -6.16 -16.85
N PHE A 104 22.36 -5.13 -16.05
CA PHE A 104 22.88 -5.29 -14.68
C PHE A 104 21.95 -6.18 -13.83
N THR A 105 20.64 -5.88 -13.85
CA THR A 105 19.65 -6.66 -13.09
C THR A 105 19.57 -8.09 -13.61
N ALA A 106 19.49 -8.28 -14.92
CA ALA A 106 19.41 -9.59 -15.54
C ALA A 106 20.64 -10.46 -15.19
N GLN A 107 21.85 -9.89 -15.23
CA GLN A 107 23.08 -10.57 -14.81
C GLN A 107 23.07 -10.99 -13.35
N ALA A 108 22.57 -10.11 -12.44
CA ALA A 108 22.50 -10.40 -11.01
C ALA A 108 21.59 -11.63 -10.72
N TYR A 109 20.53 -11.79 -11.50
CA TYR A 109 19.59 -12.93 -11.40
C TYR A 109 19.90 -14.09 -12.37
N ARG A 110 20.94 -13.99 -13.20
CA ARG A 110 21.30 -14.96 -14.27
C ARG A 110 20.14 -15.16 -15.27
N ALA A 111 19.40 -14.10 -15.52
CA ALA A 111 18.31 -14.03 -16.50
C ALA A 111 18.78 -13.36 -17.79
N ARG A 112 17.94 -13.39 -18.81
CA ARG A 112 18.12 -12.58 -20.01
C ARG A 112 17.50 -11.21 -19.78
N PRO A 113 18.13 -10.11 -20.25
CA PRO A 113 17.49 -8.80 -20.22
C PRO A 113 16.14 -8.87 -20.95
N PRO A 114 15.07 -8.31 -20.36
CA PRO A 114 13.76 -8.27 -21.00
C PRO A 114 13.79 -7.31 -22.19
N GLU A 115 12.93 -7.56 -23.18
CA GLU A 115 12.74 -6.60 -24.28
C GLU A 115 12.14 -5.30 -23.76
N LEU A 116 12.63 -4.18 -24.30
CA LEU A 116 12.10 -2.87 -23.96
C LEU A 116 10.68 -2.70 -24.52
N PRO A 117 9.68 -2.43 -23.68
CA PRO A 117 8.34 -2.09 -24.13
C PRO A 117 8.33 -0.78 -24.91
N ALA A 118 7.31 -0.57 -25.73
CA ALA A 118 7.23 0.59 -26.63
C ALA A 118 7.51 1.94 -25.97
N PRO A 119 7.04 2.25 -24.75
CA PRO A 119 7.33 3.52 -24.08
C PRO A 119 8.81 3.73 -23.72
N LEU A 120 9.57 2.66 -23.45
CA LEU A 120 10.98 2.73 -23.06
C LEU A 120 11.96 2.62 -24.23
N ARG A 121 11.56 2.04 -25.37
CA ARG A 121 12.44 1.86 -26.54
C ARG A 121 13.16 3.11 -27.00
N PRO A 122 12.49 4.29 -27.12
CA PRO A 122 13.17 5.50 -27.57
C PRO A 122 14.25 6.01 -26.61
N PHE A 123 14.25 5.49 -25.36
CA PHE A 123 15.13 5.92 -24.28
C PHE A 123 16.20 4.89 -23.92
N ALA A 124 16.41 3.86 -24.74
CA ALA A 124 17.32 2.74 -24.46
C ALA A 124 18.71 3.20 -23.96
N ASP A 125 19.27 4.21 -24.61
CA ASP A 125 20.62 4.76 -24.35
C ASP A 125 20.59 6.04 -23.49
N VAL A 126 19.42 6.41 -22.92
CA VAL A 126 19.26 7.58 -22.04
C VAL A 126 19.58 7.18 -20.60
N LEU A 127 20.30 8.03 -19.87
CA LEU A 127 20.56 7.82 -18.45
C LEU A 127 19.26 7.85 -17.65
N VAL A 128 19.14 6.94 -16.68
CA VAL A 128 17.89 6.81 -15.89
C VAL A 128 17.55 8.10 -15.16
N ARG A 129 18.53 8.85 -14.64
CA ARG A 129 18.29 10.14 -13.99
C ARG A 129 17.62 11.19 -14.87
N ASP A 130 17.75 11.07 -16.20
CA ASP A 130 17.22 12.03 -17.18
C ASP A 130 15.82 11.63 -17.68
N LEU A 131 15.30 10.47 -17.24
CA LEU A 131 13.95 10.03 -17.55
C LEU A 131 12.90 10.72 -16.68
N SER A 132 11.68 10.84 -17.19
CA SER A 132 10.53 11.18 -16.36
C SER A 132 10.29 10.13 -15.28
N LEU A 133 9.70 10.53 -14.15
CA LEU A 133 9.40 9.60 -13.04
C LEU A 133 8.53 8.42 -13.48
N GLY A 134 7.56 8.64 -14.39
CA GLY A 134 6.74 7.56 -14.95
C GLY A 134 7.54 6.51 -15.69
N LEU A 135 8.51 6.92 -16.52
CA LEU A 135 9.42 6.01 -17.25
C LEU A 135 10.37 5.30 -16.28
N GLN A 136 10.90 6.00 -15.29
CA GLN A 136 11.73 5.37 -14.25
C GLN A 136 10.95 4.27 -13.51
N ARG A 137 9.68 4.49 -13.18
CA ARG A 137 8.84 3.47 -12.54
C ARG A 137 8.58 2.28 -13.45
N GLN A 138 8.25 2.52 -14.72
CA GLN A 138 8.09 1.42 -15.68
C GLN A 138 9.38 0.60 -15.81
N LEU A 139 10.54 1.26 -15.83
CA LEU A 139 11.84 0.58 -15.86
C LEU A 139 12.08 -0.23 -14.56
N ALA A 140 11.76 0.31 -13.40
CA ALA A 140 11.91 -0.39 -12.12
C ALA A 140 11.02 -1.65 -12.05
N PHE A 141 9.80 -1.57 -12.57
CA PHE A 141 8.93 -2.75 -12.70
C PHE A 141 9.50 -3.77 -13.65
N LEU A 142 9.93 -3.34 -14.85
CA LEU A 142 10.52 -4.22 -15.85
C LEU A 142 11.76 -4.94 -15.29
N ALA A 143 12.62 -4.23 -14.57
CA ALA A 143 13.78 -4.79 -13.91
C ALA A 143 13.40 -5.79 -12.82
N ALA A 144 12.40 -5.48 -11.98
CA ALA A 144 11.94 -6.38 -10.93
C ALA A 144 11.30 -7.67 -11.46
N LEU A 145 10.76 -7.64 -12.68
CA LEU A 145 10.10 -8.78 -13.34
C LEU A 145 11.04 -9.58 -14.26
N ALA A 146 12.25 -9.10 -14.54
CA ALA A 146 13.16 -9.67 -15.54
C ALA A 146 13.49 -11.15 -15.34
N HIS A 147 13.40 -11.66 -14.13
CA HIS A 147 13.74 -13.03 -13.76
C HIS A 147 12.53 -13.93 -13.46
N GLY A 148 11.29 -13.45 -13.71
CA GLY A 148 10.06 -14.20 -13.49
C GLY A 148 9.83 -14.55 -12.02
N PRO A 149 9.66 -13.57 -11.12
CA PRO A 149 9.53 -13.81 -9.68
C PRO A 149 8.21 -14.50 -9.32
N ASP A 150 8.23 -15.36 -8.29
CA ASP A 150 7.01 -15.93 -7.70
C ASP A 150 6.36 -14.97 -6.68
N VAL A 151 7.15 -14.04 -6.15
CA VAL A 151 6.71 -13.03 -5.19
C VAL A 151 7.10 -11.66 -5.69
N LEU A 152 6.15 -10.74 -5.66
CA LEU A 152 6.39 -9.34 -6.02
C LEU A 152 6.04 -8.44 -4.82
N VAL A 153 7.01 -7.66 -4.37
CA VAL A 153 6.83 -6.69 -3.27
C VAL A 153 7.06 -5.29 -3.80
N LEU A 154 6.09 -4.42 -3.61
CA LEU A 154 6.04 -3.09 -4.19
C LEU A 154 5.81 -2.05 -3.09
N ASP A 155 6.78 -1.16 -2.87
CA ASP A 155 6.68 -0.12 -1.84
C ASP A 155 6.29 1.22 -2.48
N GLU A 156 5.00 1.60 -2.38
CA GLU A 156 4.38 2.78 -2.98
C GLU A 156 4.69 2.93 -4.49
N PRO A 157 4.40 1.92 -5.31
CA PRO A 157 4.90 1.80 -6.67
C PRO A 157 4.40 2.88 -7.62
N THR A 158 3.29 3.54 -7.32
CA THR A 158 2.62 4.51 -8.20
C THR A 158 2.65 5.94 -7.66
N SER A 159 3.38 6.18 -6.57
CA SER A 159 3.52 7.51 -5.98
C SER A 159 4.15 8.50 -6.97
N GLY A 160 3.48 9.64 -7.21
CA GLY A 160 4.00 10.71 -8.09
C GLY A 160 3.88 10.47 -9.60
N VAL A 161 3.15 9.44 -10.06
CA VAL A 161 2.86 9.24 -11.49
C VAL A 161 1.44 9.71 -11.83
N ASP A 162 1.25 10.04 -13.10
CA ASP A 162 -0.07 10.40 -13.64
C ASP A 162 -1.03 9.20 -13.68
N SER A 163 -2.31 9.47 -13.93
CA SER A 163 -3.35 8.45 -13.90
C SER A 163 -3.18 7.36 -14.96
N LEU A 164 -2.66 7.70 -16.16
CA LEU A 164 -2.47 6.73 -17.23
C LEU A 164 -1.32 5.78 -16.92
N ALA A 165 -0.17 6.33 -16.47
CA ALA A 165 0.96 5.51 -16.04
C ALA A 165 0.60 4.63 -14.85
N ARG A 166 -0.20 5.13 -13.90
CA ARG A 166 -0.71 4.34 -12.77
C ARG A 166 -1.56 3.16 -13.25
N ALA A 167 -2.50 3.38 -14.16
CA ALA A 167 -3.33 2.30 -14.71
C ALA A 167 -2.47 1.22 -15.36
N ALA A 168 -1.50 1.59 -16.22
CA ALA A 168 -0.61 0.63 -16.87
C ALA A 168 0.25 -0.18 -15.88
N LEU A 169 0.68 0.43 -14.77
CA LEU A 169 1.39 -0.27 -13.71
C LEU A 169 0.48 -1.27 -13.00
N TRP A 170 -0.77 -0.92 -12.72
CA TRP A 170 -1.74 -1.82 -12.12
C TRP A 170 -2.11 -2.98 -13.05
N ASP A 171 -2.26 -2.73 -14.36
CA ASP A 171 -2.44 -3.82 -15.35
C ASP A 171 -1.26 -4.80 -15.30
N THR A 172 -0.03 -4.29 -15.15
CA THR A 172 1.16 -5.13 -15.01
C THR A 172 1.14 -5.94 -13.70
N ILE A 173 0.77 -5.33 -12.58
CA ILE A 173 0.63 -6.00 -11.28
C ILE A 173 -0.38 -7.12 -11.37
N ARG A 174 -1.56 -6.85 -11.93
CA ARG A 174 -2.62 -7.85 -12.08
C ARG A 174 -2.20 -8.99 -12.99
N ALA A 175 -1.57 -8.69 -14.12
CA ALA A 175 -1.05 -9.72 -15.02
C ALA A 175 -0.03 -10.66 -14.33
N GLN A 176 0.80 -10.15 -13.42
CA GLN A 176 1.73 -11.02 -12.66
C GLN A 176 0.98 -11.90 -11.66
N ALA A 177 -0.04 -11.38 -10.99
CA ALA A 177 -0.90 -12.19 -10.11
C ALA A 177 -1.63 -13.29 -10.90
N ASP A 178 -2.19 -12.96 -12.06
CA ASP A 178 -2.87 -13.92 -12.95
C ASP A 178 -1.92 -15.04 -13.43
N LEU A 179 -0.62 -14.77 -13.52
CA LEU A 179 0.43 -15.76 -13.78
C LEU A 179 0.81 -16.59 -12.54
N GLY A 180 0.22 -16.33 -11.39
CA GLY A 180 0.42 -17.06 -10.14
C GLY A 180 1.38 -16.41 -9.14
N ALA A 181 1.96 -15.24 -9.43
CA ALA A 181 2.78 -14.53 -8.46
C ALA A 181 1.94 -14.02 -7.28
N GLY A 182 2.46 -14.12 -6.05
CA GLY A 182 1.88 -13.45 -4.90
C GLY A 182 2.39 -12.02 -4.81
N VAL A 183 1.51 -11.04 -4.72
CA VAL A 183 1.88 -9.62 -4.75
C VAL A 183 1.52 -8.94 -3.43
N LEU A 184 2.49 -8.23 -2.85
CA LEU A 184 2.30 -7.35 -1.70
C LEU A 184 2.60 -5.90 -2.12
N VAL A 185 1.59 -5.04 -2.06
CA VAL A 185 1.70 -3.61 -2.44
C VAL A 185 1.46 -2.74 -1.22
N THR A 186 2.37 -1.82 -0.89
CA THR A 186 2.02 -0.74 0.04
C THR A 186 1.43 0.44 -0.71
N THR A 187 0.39 1.01 -0.17
CA THR A 187 -0.19 2.24 -0.70
C THR A 187 -0.86 3.07 0.40
N HIS A 188 -1.00 4.35 0.15
CA HIS A 188 -1.86 5.27 0.90
C HIS A 188 -2.99 5.82 0.02
N ASN A 189 -3.12 5.34 -1.23
CA ASN A 189 -4.14 5.76 -2.18
C ASN A 189 -5.29 4.75 -2.19
N MET A 190 -6.50 5.20 -1.87
CA MET A 190 -7.69 4.33 -1.77
C MET A 190 -8.16 3.79 -3.13
N GLN A 191 -7.90 4.51 -4.23
CA GLN A 191 -8.19 3.98 -5.56
C GLN A 191 -7.34 2.73 -5.89
N GLU A 192 -6.17 2.64 -5.29
CA GLU A 192 -5.28 1.47 -5.42
C GLU A 192 -5.72 0.34 -4.49
N ALA A 193 -6.23 0.68 -3.31
CA ALA A 193 -6.81 -0.31 -2.40
C ALA A 193 -7.92 -1.13 -3.08
N ALA A 194 -8.77 -0.47 -3.88
CA ALA A 194 -9.83 -1.13 -4.65
C ALA A 194 -9.31 -2.11 -5.73
N GLN A 195 -8.03 -2.05 -6.10
CA GLN A 195 -7.40 -2.99 -7.04
C GLN A 195 -6.86 -4.26 -6.36
N CYS A 196 -6.82 -4.29 -5.03
CA CYS A 196 -6.30 -5.41 -4.25
C CYS A 196 -7.41 -6.44 -3.97
N ASP A 197 -7.04 -7.72 -3.93
CA ASP A 197 -7.98 -8.80 -3.58
C ASP A 197 -8.27 -8.81 -2.08
N ARG A 198 -7.29 -8.42 -1.28
CA ARG A 198 -7.39 -8.30 0.17
C ARG A 198 -6.54 -7.15 0.69
N LEU A 199 -7.00 -6.55 1.76
CA LEU A 199 -6.36 -5.40 2.40
C LEU A 199 -5.90 -5.75 3.81
N LEU A 200 -4.78 -5.14 4.19
CA LEU A 200 -4.21 -5.16 5.53
C LEU A 200 -4.05 -3.70 5.98
N LEU A 201 -4.67 -3.32 7.07
CA LEU A 201 -4.57 -1.97 7.61
C LEU A 201 -3.64 -1.95 8.82
N MET A 202 -2.52 -1.23 8.68
CA MET A 202 -1.59 -0.97 9.79
C MET A 202 -1.82 0.40 10.40
N SER A 203 -1.86 0.43 11.73
CA SER A 203 -1.85 1.65 12.53
C SER A 203 -0.96 1.44 13.76
N ARG A 204 -0.08 2.40 14.07
CA ARG A 204 0.78 2.38 15.27
C ARG A 204 1.51 1.05 15.47
N ALA A 205 2.22 0.64 14.44
CA ALA A 205 3.01 -0.58 14.41
C ALA A 205 2.22 -1.90 14.43
N ARG A 206 0.89 -1.89 14.48
CA ARG A 206 0.02 -3.08 14.56
C ARG A 206 -0.84 -3.25 13.32
N LEU A 207 -1.22 -4.49 13.03
CA LEU A 207 -2.30 -4.79 12.10
C LEU A 207 -3.63 -4.64 12.84
N VAL A 208 -4.47 -3.68 12.40
CA VAL A 208 -5.70 -3.32 13.10
C VAL A 208 -6.97 -3.81 12.38
N ALA A 209 -6.87 -4.12 11.10
CA ALA A 209 -7.93 -4.73 10.31
C ALA A 209 -7.34 -5.48 9.11
N GLN A 210 -8.04 -6.49 8.62
CA GLN A 210 -7.71 -7.21 7.40
C GLN A 210 -8.97 -7.79 6.75
N GLY A 211 -8.96 -7.92 5.44
CA GLY A 211 -10.08 -8.47 4.67
C GLY A 211 -10.42 -7.64 3.44
N SER A 212 -11.67 -7.64 3.03
CA SER A 212 -12.22 -6.78 1.99
C SER A 212 -12.25 -5.31 2.41
N GLU A 213 -12.53 -4.42 1.49
CA GLU A 213 -12.76 -3.00 1.81
C GLU A 213 -13.84 -2.83 2.89
N ALA A 214 -14.92 -3.59 2.80
CA ALA A 214 -16.01 -3.58 3.80
C ALA A 214 -15.52 -4.02 5.18
N ASP A 215 -14.66 -5.05 5.25
CA ASP A 215 -14.07 -5.52 6.52
C ASP A 215 -13.15 -4.45 7.13
N ILE A 216 -12.39 -3.73 6.29
CA ILE A 216 -11.51 -2.64 6.75
C ILE A 216 -12.33 -1.47 7.30
N ILE A 217 -13.39 -1.04 6.61
CA ILE A 217 -14.29 0.03 7.07
C ILE A 217 -14.96 -0.38 8.37
N GLY A 218 -15.43 -1.62 8.44
CA GLY A 218 -16.06 -2.21 9.63
C GLY A 218 -17.26 -1.39 10.12
N PRO A 219 -17.36 -1.10 11.42
CA PRO A 219 -18.50 -0.38 11.99
C PRO A 219 -18.42 1.15 11.82
N THR A 220 -17.43 1.67 11.13
CA THR A 220 -17.24 3.13 10.97
C THR A 220 -18.42 3.73 10.19
N THR A 221 -18.93 4.83 10.68
CA THR A 221 -19.96 5.64 10.03
C THR A 221 -19.40 6.97 9.55
N ALA A 222 -20.11 7.63 8.64
CA ALA A 222 -19.72 8.94 8.15
C ALA A 222 -20.93 9.85 7.94
N VAL A 223 -20.69 11.15 8.10
CA VAL A 223 -21.66 12.20 7.85
C VAL A 223 -21.06 13.19 6.86
N ALA A 224 -21.77 13.49 5.79
CA ALA A 224 -21.42 14.57 4.86
C ALA A 224 -22.12 15.86 5.27
N VAL A 225 -21.36 16.94 5.28
CA VAL A 225 -21.83 18.31 5.51
C VAL A 225 -21.62 19.10 4.22
N ARG A 226 -22.69 19.53 3.59
CA ARG A 226 -22.72 20.31 2.35
C ARG A 226 -23.15 21.73 2.63
N THR A 227 -22.36 22.69 2.24
CA THR A 227 -22.62 24.12 2.40
C THR A 227 -21.79 24.91 1.40
N ASP A 228 -22.26 26.10 1.04
CA ASP A 228 -21.50 27.01 0.16
C ASP A 228 -20.20 27.47 0.83
N ASP A 229 -20.20 27.65 2.16
CA ASP A 229 -19.00 27.97 2.94
C ASP A 229 -18.42 26.74 3.64
N TRP A 230 -17.96 25.78 2.80
CA TRP A 230 -17.34 24.54 3.29
C TRP A 230 -16.07 24.80 4.12
N ALA A 231 -15.34 25.91 3.85
CA ALA A 231 -14.12 26.24 4.58
C ALA A 231 -14.43 26.64 6.02
N ALA A 232 -15.45 27.47 6.22
CA ALA A 232 -15.92 27.83 7.56
C ALA A 232 -16.50 26.61 8.29
N ALA A 233 -17.29 25.78 7.62
CA ALA A 233 -17.83 24.55 8.21
C ALA A 233 -16.70 23.60 8.66
N PHE A 234 -15.68 23.41 7.83
CA PHE A 234 -14.49 22.60 8.19
C PHE A 234 -13.79 23.18 9.42
N ALA A 235 -13.53 24.49 9.44
CA ALA A 235 -12.84 25.14 10.55
C ALA A 235 -13.60 25.00 11.87
N VAL A 236 -14.92 25.25 11.85
CA VAL A 236 -15.81 25.17 13.03
C VAL A 236 -15.86 23.73 13.57
N LEU A 237 -16.08 22.75 12.71
CA LEU A 237 -16.15 21.34 13.13
C LEU A 237 -14.79 20.82 13.63
N ASN A 238 -13.70 21.22 12.98
CA ASN A 238 -12.35 20.86 13.42
C ASN A 238 -12.02 21.49 14.79
N ALA A 239 -12.41 22.76 15.01
CA ALA A 239 -12.25 23.42 16.32
C ALA A 239 -13.10 22.77 17.42
N ALA A 240 -14.25 22.22 17.07
CA ALA A 240 -15.10 21.42 17.98
C ALA A 240 -14.53 20.00 18.27
N GLY A 241 -13.39 19.66 17.67
CA GLY A 241 -12.73 18.37 17.88
C GLY A 241 -13.31 17.24 17.06
N GLU A 242 -14.15 17.51 16.06
CA GLU A 242 -14.71 16.46 15.21
C GLU A 242 -13.65 15.89 14.22
N PRO A 243 -13.74 14.60 13.81
CA PRO A 243 -12.86 13.97 12.83
C PRO A 243 -13.24 14.38 11.40
N VAL A 244 -12.84 15.59 11.01
CA VAL A 244 -13.19 16.18 9.72
C VAL A 244 -12.16 15.90 8.63
N MET A 245 -12.65 15.66 7.42
CA MET A 245 -11.86 15.60 6.19
C MET A 245 -12.61 16.29 5.04
N LEU A 246 -11.92 16.56 3.95
CA LEU A 246 -12.52 17.11 2.74
C LEU A 246 -12.62 16.04 1.66
N ALA A 247 -13.77 15.92 1.02
CA ALA A 247 -13.99 15.14 -0.18
C ALA A 247 -14.57 16.08 -1.26
N GLY A 248 -13.69 16.67 -2.05
CA GLY A 248 -14.06 17.76 -2.93
C GLY A 248 -14.44 19.00 -2.12
N ARG A 249 -15.73 19.40 -2.17
CA ARG A 249 -16.30 20.51 -1.36
C ARG A 249 -17.16 20.01 -0.19
N ASP A 250 -17.37 18.70 -0.09
CA ASP A 250 -18.10 18.13 1.03
C ASP A 250 -17.15 18.02 2.24
N VAL A 251 -17.58 18.50 3.41
CA VAL A 251 -16.90 18.21 4.67
C VAL A 251 -17.43 16.90 5.19
N ARG A 252 -16.59 15.90 5.33
CA ARG A 252 -16.96 14.59 5.84
C ARG A 252 -16.48 14.43 7.28
N VAL A 253 -17.29 13.82 8.11
CA VAL A 253 -17.01 13.63 9.54
C VAL A 253 -17.22 12.16 9.89
N ALA A 254 -16.17 11.51 10.39
CA ALA A 254 -16.23 10.11 10.77
C ALA A 254 -16.88 9.92 12.17
N ASP A 255 -17.64 8.84 12.34
CA ASP A 255 -18.29 8.42 13.61
C ASP A 255 -18.99 9.56 14.38
N ALA A 256 -19.62 10.49 13.64
CA ALA A 256 -20.26 11.65 14.23
C ALA A 256 -21.80 11.53 14.26
N ASP A 257 -22.41 12.16 15.27
CA ASP A 257 -23.87 12.30 15.33
C ASP A 257 -24.32 13.50 14.47
N PRO A 258 -25.15 13.24 13.43
CA PRO A 258 -25.67 14.32 12.57
C PRO A 258 -26.41 15.42 13.33
N VAL A 259 -27.06 15.11 14.45
CA VAL A 259 -27.80 16.10 15.28
C VAL A 259 -26.80 17.04 15.95
N ARG A 260 -25.75 16.49 16.52
CA ARG A 260 -24.67 17.27 17.13
C ARG A 260 -23.98 18.19 16.12
N LEU A 261 -23.67 17.67 14.92
CA LEU A 261 -23.04 18.48 13.87
C LEU A 261 -23.92 19.65 13.45
N ARG A 262 -25.24 19.43 13.25
CA ARG A 262 -26.19 20.51 12.95
C ARG A 262 -26.21 21.59 14.03
N SER A 263 -26.16 21.19 15.29
CA SER A 263 -26.15 22.13 16.42
C SER A 263 -24.90 23.00 16.43
N ILE A 264 -23.71 22.41 16.18
CA ILE A 264 -22.43 23.13 16.12
C ILE A 264 -22.44 24.15 14.95
N LEU A 265 -22.89 23.73 13.79
CA LEU A 265 -22.94 24.60 12.59
C LEU A 265 -23.94 25.73 12.77
N HIS A 266 -25.13 25.46 13.29
CA HIS A 266 -26.16 26.43 13.57
C HIS A 266 -25.69 27.49 14.58
N ALA A 267 -25.01 27.05 15.66
CA ALA A 267 -24.45 27.99 16.67
C ALA A 267 -23.39 28.92 16.06
N SER A 268 -22.77 28.56 14.96
CA SER A 268 -21.79 29.36 14.21
C SER A 268 -22.42 30.15 13.05
N GLY A 269 -23.75 30.14 12.92
CA GLY A 269 -24.48 30.87 11.87
C GLY A 269 -24.37 30.22 10.48
N LEU A 270 -23.91 28.95 10.38
CA LEU A 270 -23.75 28.24 9.12
C LEU A 270 -24.99 27.42 8.80
N VAL A 271 -25.50 27.60 7.58
CA VAL A 271 -26.55 26.75 7.00
C VAL A 271 -25.91 25.64 6.19
N ALA A 272 -26.19 24.40 6.54
CA ALA A 272 -25.61 23.22 5.89
C ALA A 272 -26.61 22.08 5.83
N ASP A 273 -26.54 21.31 4.75
CA ASP A 273 -27.18 20.02 4.66
C ASP A 273 -26.26 18.96 5.29
N VAL A 274 -26.80 18.22 6.27
CA VAL A 274 -26.07 17.24 7.07
C VAL A 274 -26.75 15.88 6.92
N MET A 275 -26.08 14.97 6.23
CA MET A 275 -26.64 13.65 5.90
C MET A 275 -25.67 12.52 6.23
N ALA A 276 -26.21 11.38 6.66
CA ALA A 276 -25.44 10.14 6.79
C ALA A 276 -25.05 9.64 5.40
N VAL A 277 -23.81 9.20 5.25
CA VAL A 277 -23.26 8.65 4.00
C VAL A 277 -22.45 7.39 4.32
N PRO A 278 -22.22 6.50 3.35
CA PRO A 278 -21.30 5.39 3.53
C PRO A 278 -19.90 5.90 3.93
N ALA A 279 -19.30 5.26 4.93
CA ALA A 279 -17.92 5.55 5.31
C ALA A 279 -16.94 4.98 4.29
N THR A 280 -15.74 5.52 4.27
CA THR A 280 -14.61 5.06 3.45
C THR A 280 -13.47 4.58 4.34
N ILE A 281 -12.43 4.02 3.74
CA ILE A 281 -11.21 3.60 4.46
C ILE A 281 -10.53 4.81 5.11
N GLU A 282 -10.58 5.99 4.49
CA GLU A 282 -9.99 7.22 5.03
C GLU A 282 -10.63 7.60 6.36
N GLU A 283 -11.97 7.56 6.46
CA GLU A 283 -12.66 7.82 7.72
C GLU A 283 -12.30 6.77 8.77
N ARG A 284 -12.23 5.49 8.38
CA ARG A 284 -11.76 4.44 9.29
C ARG A 284 -10.35 4.72 9.81
N MET A 285 -9.43 5.12 8.94
CA MET A 285 -8.06 5.48 9.35
C MET A 285 -8.04 6.66 10.33
N MET A 286 -8.90 7.67 10.12
CA MET A 286 -9.03 8.81 11.03
C MET A 286 -9.52 8.37 12.42
N VAL A 287 -10.54 7.53 12.49
CA VAL A 287 -11.06 6.97 13.75
C VAL A 287 -9.97 6.23 14.49
N LEU A 288 -9.24 5.34 13.81
CA LEU A 288 -8.14 4.58 14.39
C LEU A 288 -6.96 5.45 14.84
N ALA A 289 -6.73 6.58 14.18
CA ALA A 289 -5.68 7.51 14.58
C ALA A 289 -6.03 8.29 15.86
N ARG A 290 -7.32 8.52 16.15
CA ARG A 290 -7.81 9.25 17.35
C ARG A 290 -8.04 8.36 18.56
N GLY A 291 -8.44 7.11 18.36
CA GLY A 291 -8.84 6.16 19.43
C GLY A 291 -7.66 5.61 20.24
N ALA A 292 -6.62 6.38 20.41
CA ALA A 292 -5.43 5.98 21.13
C ALA A 292 -4.87 7.10 22.01
#